data_21ead08a6607ab15f4b3e11dc23c5bfc
#
_entry.id   21ead08a6607ab15f4b3e11dc23c5bfc
#
_cell.length_a   1.000
_cell.length_b   1.000
_cell.length_c   1.000
_cell.angle_alpha   90.00
_cell.angle_beta   90.00
_cell.angle_gamma   90.00
#
_symmetry.space_group_name_H-M   'P 1'
#
loop_
_entity.id
_entity.type
_entity.pdbx_description
1 polymer ?
#
loop_
_entity_poly.entity_id
_entity_poly.type
_entity_poly.pdbx_seq_one_letter_code
_entity_poly.pdbx_strand_id
1 'polypeptide(L)'
;IHEYLNQDWQCFSFQQVVRILEEIKLTYAGSTDLNSHLDNINFSEQHQQFLNTIEHPVFKEQCRDYFANTQFRKDLYIRGKNTLTALEIQHRLRNTAFVLLTAPEKLPKTISGYLGEFDLIQEIYQPLGAYFKQSDYKPQTIAELEQAIPNITYSKLLNALVILCHLGLAQPCQAASNPDMVEHAQKLNRYFLEQASYHTNYQVLACLLTGI
;
A
#
# COMPACT_ATOMS: atom_id res chain seq x y z
N ILE A 1 13.84 -1.96 -27.11
CA ILE A 1 14.27 -1.05 -28.19
C ILE A 1 13.06 -0.39 -28.84
N HIS A 2 11.98 -1.12 -29.14
CA HIS A 2 10.78 -0.57 -29.80
C HIS A 2 10.04 0.49 -28.97
N GLU A 3 10.06 0.42 -27.66
CA GLU A 3 9.36 1.38 -26.77
C GLU A 3 9.93 2.80 -26.83
N TYR A 4 11.26 2.93 -26.96
CA TYR A 4 11.95 4.23 -26.93
C TYR A 4 12.29 4.80 -28.30
N LEU A 5 12.15 4.02 -29.36
CA LEU A 5 12.46 4.43 -30.72
C LEU A 5 11.20 4.63 -31.59
N ASN A 6 10.02 4.65 -30.96
CA ASN A 6 8.79 4.96 -31.65
C ASN A 6 8.76 6.46 -32.00
N GLN A 7 8.42 6.78 -33.25
CA GLN A 7 8.35 8.16 -33.74
C GLN A 7 7.32 8.99 -32.97
N ASP A 8 6.25 8.36 -32.47
CA ASP A 8 5.15 8.98 -31.74
C ASP A 8 5.32 8.89 -30.21
N TRP A 9 6.52 8.50 -29.73
CA TRP A 9 6.77 8.40 -28.30
C TRP A 9 6.73 9.77 -27.63
N GLN A 10 5.88 9.92 -26.61
CA GLN A 10 5.71 11.14 -25.84
C GLN A 10 5.70 10.84 -24.34
N CYS A 11 6.39 11.68 -23.58
CA CYS A 11 6.24 11.70 -22.12
C CYS A 11 5.02 12.53 -21.75
N PHE A 12 4.18 11.98 -20.86
CA PHE A 12 3.05 12.70 -20.30
C PHE A 12 3.33 13.05 -18.84
N SER A 13 3.07 14.30 -18.47
CA SER A 13 3.02 14.68 -17.07
C SER A 13 1.73 14.14 -16.41
N PHE A 14 1.73 13.99 -15.09
CA PHE A 14 0.54 13.59 -14.35
C PHE A 14 -0.68 14.46 -14.68
N GLN A 15 -0.50 15.78 -14.71
CA GLN A 15 -1.58 16.71 -15.03
C GLN A 15 -2.13 16.52 -16.45
N GLN A 16 -1.29 16.19 -17.42
CA GLN A 16 -1.76 15.88 -18.78
C GLN A 16 -2.59 14.62 -18.83
N VAL A 17 -2.14 13.54 -18.14
CA VAL A 17 -2.89 12.28 -18.05
C VAL A 17 -4.23 12.49 -17.38
N VAL A 18 -4.27 13.23 -16.25
CA VAL A 18 -5.54 13.54 -15.56
C VAL A 18 -6.50 14.25 -16.52
N ARG A 19 -6.05 15.28 -17.24
CA ARG A 19 -6.89 16.04 -18.18
C ARG A 19 -7.47 15.15 -19.28
N ILE A 20 -6.66 14.28 -19.88
CA ILE A 20 -7.12 13.34 -20.92
C ILE A 20 -8.16 12.37 -20.36
N LEU A 21 -7.95 11.85 -19.16
CA LEU A 21 -8.85 10.88 -18.55
C LEU A 21 -10.15 11.50 -18.03
N GLU A 22 -10.12 12.78 -17.64
CA GLU A 22 -11.32 13.54 -17.27
C GLU A 22 -12.30 13.69 -18.44
N GLU A 23 -11.83 13.77 -19.70
CA GLU A 23 -12.69 13.82 -20.89
C GLU A 23 -13.59 12.58 -21.00
N ILE A 24 -13.13 11.43 -20.52
CA ILE A 24 -13.91 10.18 -20.46
C ILE A 24 -14.49 9.88 -19.08
N LYS A 25 -14.56 10.91 -18.22
CA LYS A 25 -15.15 10.87 -16.86
C LYS A 25 -14.42 9.94 -15.90
N LEU A 26 -13.12 9.77 -16.07
CA LEU A 26 -12.25 9.10 -15.11
C LEU A 26 -11.59 10.13 -14.20
N THR A 27 -11.67 9.92 -12.91
CA THR A 27 -11.10 10.79 -11.87
C THR A 27 -9.98 10.07 -11.16
N TYR A 28 -8.88 10.76 -10.92
CA TYR A 28 -7.75 10.23 -10.13
C TYR A 28 -8.21 9.83 -8.73
N ALA A 29 -7.90 8.61 -8.33
CA ALA A 29 -8.24 8.05 -7.02
C ALA A 29 -7.04 7.98 -6.08
N GLY A 30 -5.85 7.72 -6.61
CA GLY A 30 -4.62 7.61 -5.84
C GLY A 30 -3.53 6.84 -6.58
N SER A 31 -2.30 6.93 -6.10
CA SER A 31 -1.21 6.09 -6.58
C SER A 31 -1.32 4.68 -5.98
N THR A 32 -0.94 3.66 -6.75
CA THR A 32 -0.80 2.28 -6.25
C THR A 32 0.55 2.05 -5.57
N ASP A 33 1.49 2.97 -5.73
CA ASP A 33 2.74 2.95 -4.97
C ASP A 33 2.49 3.50 -3.56
N LEU A 34 2.47 2.60 -2.59
CA LEU A 34 2.22 2.95 -1.19
C LEU A 34 3.30 3.88 -0.63
N ASN A 35 4.55 3.77 -1.09
CA ASN A 35 5.63 4.65 -0.67
C ASN A 35 5.31 6.12 -1.01
N SER A 36 4.69 6.37 -2.15
CA SER A 36 4.35 7.74 -2.57
C SER A 36 3.40 8.48 -1.62
N HIS A 37 2.72 7.77 -0.70
CA HIS A 37 1.84 8.37 0.32
C HIS A 37 2.55 8.73 1.62
N LEU A 38 3.85 8.47 1.73
CA LEU A 38 4.64 8.67 2.95
C LEU A 38 5.50 9.93 2.84
N ASP A 39 4.88 11.10 3.04
CA ASP A 39 5.55 12.40 2.87
C ASP A 39 6.77 12.58 3.78
N ASN A 40 6.72 12.00 4.98
CA ASN A 40 7.77 12.12 5.99
C ASN A 40 9.09 11.44 5.64
N ILE A 41 9.08 10.45 4.74
CA ILE A 41 10.28 9.77 4.26
C ILE A 41 10.67 10.17 2.83
N ASN A 42 9.76 10.82 2.11
CA ASN A 42 9.98 11.15 0.71
C ASN A 42 10.29 12.63 0.48
N PHE A 43 9.89 13.51 1.40
CA PHE A 43 10.01 14.96 1.21
C PHE A 43 10.63 15.64 2.42
N SER A 44 11.56 16.59 2.17
CA SER A 44 12.09 17.46 3.21
C SER A 44 10.98 18.30 3.85
N GLU A 45 11.23 18.83 5.06
CA GLU A 45 10.27 19.73 5.72
C GLU A 45 9.89 20.94 4.84
N GLN A 46 10.83 21.48 4.09
CA GLN A 46 10.57 22.58 3.16
C GLN A 46 9.63 22.17 2.03
N HIS A 47 9.83 20.98 1.44
CA HIS A 47 8.93 20.44 0.42
C HIS A 47 7.54 20.20 0.99
N GLN A 48 7.42 19.63 2.19
CA GLN A 48 6.13 19.39 2.85
C GLN A 48 5.41 20.71 3.14
N GLN A 49 6.11 21.72 3.64
CA GLN A 49 5.55 23.05 3.88
C GLN A 49 5.02 23.65 2.57
N PHE A 50 5.79 23.59 1.49
CA PHE A 50 5.36 24.07 0.18
C PHE A 50 4.12 23.32 -0.33
N LEU A 51 4.12 21.98 -0.28
CA LEU A 51 2.99 21.17 -0.70
C LEU A 51 1.71 21.47 0.10
N ASN A 52 1.84 21.88 1.35
CA ASN A 52 0.71 22.26 2.21
C ASN A 52 0.10 23.62 1.83
N THR A 53 0.80 24.47 1.09
CA THR A 53 0.24 25.72 0.55
C THR A 53 -0.60 25.51 -0.70
N ILE A 54 -0.52 24.31 -1.33
CA ILE A 54 -1.22 24.04 -2.58
C ILE A 54 -2.58 23.43 -2.28
N GLU A 55 -3.64 24.16 -2.63
CA GLU A 55 -5.02 23.71 -2.47
C GLU A 55 -5.49 22.76 -3.60
N HIS A 56 -5.00 22.99 -4.83
CA HIS A 56 -5.44 22.23 -6.00
C HIS A 56 -4.81 20.83 -6.02
N PRO A 57 -5.58 19.75 -5.87
CA PRO A 57 -5.05 18.40 -5.62
C PRO A 57 -4.19 17.86 -6.79
N VAL A 58 -4.59 18.12 -8.04
CA VAL A 58 -3.84 17.65 -9.22
C VAL A 58 -2.51 18.40 -9.34
N PHE A 59 -2.50 19.70 -9.04
CA PHE A 59 -1.25 20.47 -9.04
C PHE A 59 -0.32 20.06 -7.90
N LYS A 60 -0.88 19.78 -6.73
CA LYS A 60 -0.12 19.25 -5.59
C LYS A 60 0.59 17.93 -5.94
N GLU A 61 -0.13 16.98 -6.57
CA GLU A 61 0.46 15.73 -7.04
C GLU A 61 1.52 15.93 -8.13
N GLN A 62 1.31 16.87 -9.05
CA GLN A 62 2.34 17.20 -10.05
C GLN A 62 3.61 17.76 -9.40
N CYS A 63 3.49 18.59 -8.35
CA CYS A 63 4.65 19.09 -7.61
C CYS A 63 5.37 17.95 -6.85
N ARG A 64 4.64 16.97 -6.33
CA ARG A 64 5.21 15.77 -5.71
C ARG A 64 6.09 15.00 -6.70
N ASP A 65 5.62 14.84 -7.94
CA ASP A 65 6.40 14.20 -9.00
C ASP A 65 7.73 14.94 -9.27
N TYR A 66 7.70 16.25 -9.29
CA TYR A 66 8.92 17.03 -9.47
C TYR A 66 9.90 16.90 -8.31
N PHE A 67 9.41 16.93 -7.07
CA PHE A 67 10.27 16.78 -5.89
C PHE A 67 10.86 15.37 -5.76
N ALA A 68 10.09 14.34 -6.14
CA ALA A 68 10.51 12.95 -6.11
C ALA A 68 11.27 12.53 -7.38
N ASN A 69 11.36 13.39 -8.40
CA ASN A 69 11.84 13.04 -9.75
C ASN A 69 11.17 11.78 -10.29
N THR A 70 9.83 11.69 -10.11
CA THR A 70 9.04 10.53 -10.51
C THR A 70 9.03 10.39 -12.03
N GLN A 71 9.53 9.27 -12.54
CA GLN A 71 9.59 9.01 -13.98
C GLN A 71 8.47 8.10 -14.46
N PHE A 72 8.00 7.22 -13.59
CA PHE A 72 6.91 6.30 -13.88
C PHE A 72 5.89 6.30 -12.75
N ARG A 73 4.61 6.35 -13.11
CA ARG A 73 3.50 6.29 -12.17
C ARG A 73 2.65 5.05 -12.43
N LYS A 74 2.06 4.55 -11.34
CA LYS A 74 1.02 3.52 -11.38
C LYS A 74 -0.15 4.06 -10.59
N ASP A 75 -1.15 4.57 -11.28
CA ASP A 75 -2.25 5.32 -10.70
C ASP A 75 -3.58 4.61 -10.91
N LEU A 76 -4.49 4.80 -9.96
CA LEU A 76 -5.87 4.36 -10.07
C LEU A 76 -6.76 5.54 -10.51
N TYR A 77 -7.55 5.28 -11.53
CA TYR A 77 -8.59 6.19 -12.01
C TYR A 77 -9.94 5.48 -11.94
N ILE A 78 -10.95 6.16 -11.42
CA ILE A 78 -12.29 5.60 -11.23
C ILE A 78 -13.36 6.50 -11.84
N ARG A 79 -14.43 5.88 -12.29
CA ARG A 79 -15.65 6.61 -12.73
C ARG A 79 -16.59 6.77 -11.56
N GLY A 80 -17.12 7.99 -11.37
CA GLY A 80 -18.06 8.26 -10.29
C GLY A 80 -17.41 8.21 -8.90
N LYS A 81 -16.31 8.95 -8.71
CA LYS A 81 -15.62 9.06 -7.42
C LYS A 81 -16.58 9.54 -6.33
N ASN A 82 -16.78 8.71 -5.33
CA ASN A 82 -17.45 9.11 -4.09
C ASN A 82 -16.41 9.63 -3.10
N THR A 83 -16.51 10.92 -2.75
CA THR A 83 -15.59 11.55 -1.82
C THR A 83 -16.05 11.28 -0.40
N LEU A 84 -15.23 10.55 0.35
CA LEU A 84 -15.48 10.27 1.76
C LEU A 84 -14.96 11.44 2.61
N THR A 85 -15.64 11.70 3.72
CA THR A 85 -15.14 12.62 4.75
C THR A 85 -13.91 12.02 5.46
N ALA A 86 -13.10 12.86 6.08
CA ALA A 86 -11.94 12.39 6.86
C ALA A 86 -12.33 11.40 7.96
N LEU A 87 -13.50 11.59 8.59
CA LEU A 87 -14.01 10.69 9.62
C LEU A 87 -14.40 9.32 9.05
N GLU A 88 -15.06 9.29 7.89
CA GLU A 88 -15.41 8.04 7.20
C GLU A 88 -14.17 7.27 6.76
N ILE A 89 -13.16 7.98 6.22
CA ILE A 89 -11.87 7.37 5.86
C ILE A 89 -11.23 6.73 7.09
N GLN A 90 -11.13 7.49 8.19
CA GLN A 90 -10.55 6.99 9.44
C GLN A 90 -11.31 5.78 9.98
N HIS A 91 -12.66 5.82 9.95
CA HIS A 91 -13.48 4.70 10.39
C HIS A 91 -13.26 3.44 9.52
N ARG A 92 -13.23 3.60 8.20
CA ARG A 92 -12.96 2.47 7.29
C ARG A 92 -11.57 1.89 7.48
N LEU A 93 -10.55 2.74 7.61
CA LEU A 93 -9.17 2.29 7.84
C LEU A 93 -9.03 1.56 9.19
N ARG A 94 -9.69 2.05 10.26
CA ARG A 94 -9.69 1.35 11.55
C ARG A 94 -10.28 -0.05 11.49
N ASN A 95 -11.26 -0.26 10.62
CA ASN A 95 -11.88 -1.57 10.41
C ASN A 95 -11.18 -2.43 9.36
N THR A 96 -10.14 -1.91 8.71
CA THR A 96 -9.33 -2.71 7.79
C THR A 96 -8.42 -3.64 8.60
N ALA A 97 -8.52 -4.93 8.30
CA ALA A 97 -7.65 -5.93 8.91
C ALA A 97 -6.36 -6.08 8.09
N PHE A 98 -5.28 -6.37 8.79
CA PHE A 98 -3.97 -6.65 8.24
C PHE A 98 -3.44 -7.98 8.77
N VAL A 99 -2.60 -8.62 7.96
CA VAL A 99 -1.85 -9.81 8.34
C VAL A 99 -0.35 -9.55 8.13
N LEU A 100 0.46 -9.98 9.09
CA LEU A 100 1.92 -9.94 8.95
C LEU A 100 2.40 -11.21 8.26
N LEU A 101 3.20 -11.07 7.19
CA LEU A 101 3.66 -12.17 6.33
C LEU A 101 5.07 -12.65 6.69
N THR A 102 5.69 -12.05 7.70
CA THR A 102 7.05 -12.36 8.11
C THR A 102 7.19 -12.48 9.62
N ALA A 103 8.22 -13.18 10.07
CA ALA A 103 8.54 -13.25 11.49
C ALA A 103 9.03 -11.87 11.98
N PRO A 104 8.69 -11.44 13.22
CA PRO A 104 9.09 -10.15 13.77
C PRO A 104 10.60 -9.92 13.76
N GLU A 105 11.37 -10.98 13.91
CA GLU A 105 12.84 -10.96 13.92
C GLU A 105 13.44 -10.60 12.55
N LYS A 106 12.64 -10.71 11.48
CA LYS A 106 13.02 -10.39 10.10
C LYS A 106 12.52 -9.01 9.64
N LEU A 107 11.86 -8.27 10.52
CA LEU A 107 11.44 -6.90 10.20
C LEU A 107 12.68 -6.03 9.94
N PRO A 108 12.68 -5.21 8.89
CA PRO A 108 13.81 -4.35 8.56
C PRO A 108 14.00 -3.27 9.64
N LYS A 109 15.23 -2.77 9.72
CA LYS A 109 15.55 -1.64 10.60
C LYS A 109 15.54 -0.31 9.87
N THR A 110 15.65 -0.35 8.55
CA THR A 110 15.69 0.82 7.68
C THR A 110 14.71 0.67 6.52
N ILE A 111 14.31 1.79 5.93
CA ILE A 111 13.56 1.86 4.67
C ILE A 111 14.20 2.90 3.77
N SER A 112 14.25 2.63 2.47
CA SER A 112 14.69 3.60 1.47
C SER A 112 13.52 4.46 1.01
N GLY A 113 13.67 5.77 1.12
CA GLY A 113 12.79 6.78 0.53
C GLY A 113 13.52 7.59 -0.55
N TYR A 114 12.88 8.58 -1.14
CA TYR A 114 13.50 9.44 -2.16
C TYR A 114 14.65 10.30 -1.62
N LEU A 115 14.69 10.56 -0.32
CA LEU A 115 15.75 11.33 0.34
C LEU A 115 16.91 10.45 0.86
N GLY A 116 16.81 9.13 0.73
CA GLY A 116 17.81 8.17 1.23
C GLY A 116 17.24 7.12 2.16
N GLU A 117 18.08 6.57 3.03
CA GLU A 117 17.66 5.57 4.01
C GLU A 117 17.19 6.23 5.31
N PHE A 118 16.11 5.69 5.88
CA PHE A 118 15.52 6.13 7.14
C PHE A 118 15.44 4.96 8.11
N ASP A 119 15.80 5.21 9.36
CA ASP A 119 15.64 4.24 10.43
C ASP A 119 14.16 4.06 10.80
N LEU A 120 13.73 2.80 10.88
CA LEU A 120 12.42 2.46 11.39
C LEU A 120 12.43 2.48 12.92
N ILE A 121 11.48 3.22 13.50
CA ILE A 121 11.37 3.43 14.95
C ILE A 121 11.03 2.11 15.63
N GLN A 122 12.01 1.46 16.25
CA GLN A 122 11.87 0.12 16.82
C GLN A 122 10.78 0.04 17.91
N GLU A 123 10.54 1.13 18.63
CA GLU A 123 9.48 1.27 19.62
C GLU A 123 8.05 1.12 19.03
N ILE A 124 7.92 1.19 17.70
CA ILE A 124 6.67 0.93 16.97
C ILE A 124 6.66 -0.50 16.42
N TYR A 125 7.74 -0.89 15.71
CA TYR A 125 7.77 -2.15 14.98
C TYR A 125 7.94 -3.38 15.87
N GLN A 126 8.67 -3.27 16.97
CA GLN A 126 8.86 -4.39 17.90
C GLN A 126 7.54 -4.81 18.58
N PRO A 127 6.77 -3.91 19.26
CA PRO A 127 5.51 -4.32 19.85
C PRO A 127 4.46 -4.73 18.80
N LEU A 128 4.45 -4.11 17.61
CA LEU A 128 3.56 -4.49 16.53
C LEU A 128 3.84 -5.93 16.07
N GLY A 129 5.10 -6.26 15.78
CA GLY A 129 5.50 -7.61 15.40
C GLY A 129 5.25 -8.64 16.49
N ALA A 130 5.55 -8.30 17.75
CA ALA A 130 5.30 -9.17 18.90
C ALA A 130 3.81 -9.51 19.06
N TYR A 131 2.93 -8.52 18.86
CA TYR A 131 1.48 -8.73 18.95
C TYR A 131 0.97 -9.64 17.83
N PHE A 132 1.40 -9.45 16.58
CA PHE A 132 1.06 -10.36 15.49
C PHE A 132 1.54 -11.79 15.77
N LYS A 133 2.72 -11.97 16.31
CA LYS A 133 3.24 -13.29 16.70
C LYS A 133 2.41 -13.93 17.81
N GLN A 134 2.03 -13.14 18.83
CA GLN A 134 1.19 -13.60 19.94
C GLN A 134 -0.21 -13.99 19.49
N SER A 135 -0.76 -13.30 18.48
CA SER A 135 -2.07 -13.60 17.89
C SER A 135 -2.02 -14.71 16.83
N ASP A 136 -0.91 -15.45 16.73
CA ASP A 136 -0.70 -16.53 15.75
C ASP A 136 -0.86 -16.05 14.29
N TYR A 137 -0.38 -14.82 14.02
CA TYR A 137 -0.47 -14.15 12.72
C TYR A 137 -1.89 -14.04 12.14
N LYS A 138 -2.90 -14.08 13.01
CA LYS A 138 -4.30 -13.88 12.59
C LYS A 138 -4.52 -12.43 12.13
N PRO A 139 -5.48 -12.19 11.22
CA PRO A 139 -5.87 -10.85 10.85
C PRO A 139 -6.19 -9.97 12.06
N GLN A 140 -5.65 -8.75 12.07
CA GLN A 140 -5.86 -7.77 13.12
C GLN A 140 -6.28 -6.46 12.49
N THR A 141 -7.38 -5.88 12.95
CA THR A 141 -7.79 -4.54 12.54
C THR A 141 -6.93 -3.47 13.20
N ILE A 142 -6.85 -2.27 12.60
CA ILE A 142 -6.14 -1.16 13.25
C ILE A 142 -6.79 -0.83 14.62
N ALA A 143 -8.11 -0.96 14.74
CA ALA A 143 -8.81 -0.73 16.01
C ALA A 143 -8.36 -1.72 17.11
N GLU A 144 -8.17 -3.00 16.76
CA GLU A 144 -7.64 -4.00 17.70
C GLU A 144 -6.19 -3.71 18.07
N LEU A 145 -5.37 -3.29 17.09
CA LEU A 145 -3.98 -2.88 17.34
C LEU A 145 -3.89 -1.64 18.26
N GLU A 146 -4.77 -0.64 18.08
CA GLU A 146 -4.84 0.53 18.98
C GLU A 146 -5.14 0.11 20.44
N GLN A 147 -6.01 -0.87 20.63
CA GLN A 147 -6.34 -1.39 21.96
C GLN A 147 -5.21 -2.21 22.58
N ALA A 148 -4.57 -3.04 21.76
CA ALA A 148 -3.50 -3.94 22.20
C ALA A 148 -2.18 -3.21 22.50
N ILE A 149 -1.91 -2.11 21.79
CA ILE A 149 -0.67 -1.35 21.88
C ILE A 149 -0.99 0.15 22.12
N PRO A 150 -1.57 0.50 23.27
CA PRO A 150 -2.13 1.84 23.52
C PRO A 150 -1.08 2.97 23.51
N ASN A 151 0.19 2.63 23.64
CA ASN A 151 1.29 3.61 23.60
C ASN A 151 1.62 4.10 22.17
N ILE A 152 1.05 3.49 21.13
CA ILE A 152 1.27 3.86 19.74
C ILE A 152 -0.01 4.46 19.18
N THR A 153 0.08 5.70 18.70
CA THR A 153 -1.09 6.41 18.15
C THR A 153 -1.55 5.79 16.82
N TYR A 154 -2.82 5.98 16.49
CA TYR A 154 -3.43 5.57 15.21
C TYR A 154 -2.57 5.93 13.99
N SER A 155 -2.11 7.18 13.91
CA SER A 155 -1.30 7.64 12.77
C SER A 155 0.03 6.88 12.65
N LYS A 156 0.67 6.57 13.78
CA LYS A 156 1.92 5.80 13.79
C LYS A 156 1.68 4.35 13.40
N LEU A 157 0.58 3.73 13.87
CA LEU A 157 0.19 2.37 13.46
C LEU A 157 -0.13 2.30 11.96
N LEU A 158 -0.92 3.24 11.45
CA LEU A 158 -1.27 3.29 10.04
C LEU A 158 -0.02 3.45 9.17
N ASN A 159 0.87 4.40 9.51
CA ASN A 159 2.12 4.60 8.76
C ASN A 159 3.01 3.35 8.79
N ALA A 160 3.13 2.70 9.95
CA ALA A 160 3.92 1.47 10.07
C ALA A 160 3.35 0.35 9.20
N LEU A 161 2.03 0.16 9.20
CA LEU A 161 1.36 -0.84 8.34
C LEU A 161 1.52 -0.52 6.86
N VAL A 162 1.39 0.75 6.46
CA VAL A 162 1.62 1.17 5.06
C VAL A 162 3.05 0.87 4.63
N ILE A 163 4.04 1.16 5.48
CA ILE A 163 5.44 0.83 5.23
C ILE A 163 5.64 -0.69 5.10
N LEU A 164 5.08 -1.48 6.01
CA LEU A 164 5.17 -2.94 5.93
C LEU A 164 4.47 -3.50 4.68
N CYS A 165 3.35 -2.91 4.26
CA CYS A 165 2.69 -3.28 3.01
C CYS A 165 3.52 -2.92 1.78
N HIS A 166 4.14 -1.74 1.76
CA HIS A 166 5.06 -1.34 0.69
C HIS A 166 6.23 -2.32 0.55
N LEU A 167 6.77 -2.77 1.68
CA LEU A 167 7.85 -3.76 1.72
C LEU A 167 7.39 -5.21 1.45
N GLY A 168 6.10 -5.46 1.25
CA GLY A 168 5.54 -6.80 1.07
C GLY A 168 5.59 -7.67 2.33
N LEU A 169 5.77 -7.08 3.50
CA LEU A 169 5.88 -7.77 4.79
C LEU A 169 4.55 -7.86 5.55
N ALA A 170 3.57 -7.05 5.17
CA ALA A 170 2.19 -7.11 5.62
C ALA A 170 1.24 -6.89 4.44
N GLN A 171 0.00 -7.32 4.59
CA GLN A 171 -1.04 -7.08 3.59
C GLN A 171 -2.38 -6.78 4.26
N PRO A 172 -3.20 -5.88 3.67
CA PRO A 172 -4.60 -5.78 4.06
C PRO A 172 -5.31 -7.07 3.69
N CYS A 173 -6.22 -7.51 4.55
CA CYS A 173 -6.91 -8.78 4.39
C CYS A 173 -8.36 -8.70 4.86
N GLN A 174 -9.13 -9.75 4.59
CA GLN A 174 -10.46 -9.91 5.16
C GLN A 174 -10.36 -10.38 6.61
N ALA A 175 -11.19 -9.81 7.48
CA ALA A 175 -11.21 -10.17 8.91
C ALA A 175 -11.71 -11.60 9.15
N ALA A 176 -12.55 -12.13 8.25
CA ALA A 176 -13.07 -13.49 8.32
C ALA A 176 -13.13 -14.11 6.93
N SER A 177 -12.80 -15.39 6.83
CA SER A 177 -12.98 -16.20 5.61
C SER A 177 -14.31 -16.93 5.63
N ASN A 178 -15.00 -16.98 4.49
CA ASN A 178 -16.16 -17.84 4.31
C ASN A 178 -15.69 -19.30 4.25
N PRO A 179 -16.27 -20.25 5.03
CA PRO A 179 -15.90 -21.67 5.02
C PRO A 179 -15.91 -22.30 3.61
N ASP A 180 -16.91 -21.95 2.78
CA ASP A 180 -17.00 -22.47 1.41
C ASP A 180 -15.82 -22.01 0.53
N MET A 181 -15.36 -20.77 0.73
CA MET A 181 -14.18 -20.25 0.04
C MET A 181 -12.90 -20.96 0.50
N VAL A 182 -12.82 -21.35 1.78
CA VAL A 182 -11.67 -22.11 2.31
C VAL A 182 -11.54 -23.45 1.58
N GLU A 183 -12.65 -24.19 1.44
CA GLU A 183 -12.64 -25.47 0.74
C GLU A 183 -12.23 -25.33 -0.73
N HIS A 184 -12.78 -24.33 -1.44
CA HIS A 184 -12.44 -24.08 -2.85
C HIS A 184 -10.96 -23.70 -3.02
N ALA A 185 -10.43 -22.83 -2.18
CA ALA A 185 -9.02 -22.44 -2.26
C ALA A 185 -8.09 -23.62 -1.90
N GLN A 186 -8.45 -24.45 -0.94
CA GLN A 186 -7.69 -25.68 -0.63
C GLN A 186 -7.65 -26.65 -1.82
N LYS A 187 -8.78 -26.82 -2.53
CA LYS A 187 -8.83 -27.63 -3.75
C LYS A 187 -7.95 -27.05 -4.85
N LEU A 188 -8.03 -25.71 -5.05
CA LEU A 188 -7.20 -25.00 -6.03
C LEU A 188 -5.71 -25.11 -5.69
N ASN A 189 -5.34 -24.89 -4.43
CA ASN A 189 -3.96 -24.99 -3.97
C ASN A 189 -3.40 -26.41 -4.12
N ARG A 190 -4.21 -27.43 -3.84
CA ARG A 190 -3.81 -28.83 -4.08
C ARG A 190 -3.53 -29.06 -5.56
N TYR A 191 -4.40 -28.60 -6.45
CA TYR A 191 -4.17 -28.67 -7.89
C TYR A 191 -2.87 -27.95 -8.30
N PHE A 192 -2.62 -26.74 -7.80
CA PHE A 192 -1.37 -26.01 -8.10
C PHE A 192 -0.14 -26.76 -7.62
N LEU A 193 -0.17 -27.33 -6.42
CA LEU A 193 0.94 -28.13 -5.88
C LEU A 193 1.21 -29.39 -6.72
N GLU A 194 0.17 -30.07 -7.17
CA GLU A 194 0.29 -31.21 -8.09
C GLU A 194 0.89 -30.77 -9.44
N GLN A 195 0.43 -29.67 -10.01
CA GLN A 195 0.95 -29.17 -11.30
C GLN A 195 2.37 -28.59 -11.19
N ALA A 196 2.74 -28.02 -10.05
CA ALA A 196 4.07 -27.47 -9.83
C ALA A 196 5.19 -28.52 -9.92
N SER A 197 4.88 -29.80 -9.73
CA SER A 197 5.81 -30.91 -9.96
C SER A 197 6.12 -31.17 -11.43
N TYR A 198 5.25 -30.71 -12.34
CA TYR A 198 5.37 -30.89 -13.78
C TYR A 198 5.68 -29.61 -14.57
N HIS A 199 5.32 -28.45 -14.00
CA HIS A 199 5.42 -27.15 -14.67
C HIS A 199 5.95 -26.06 -13.75
N THR A 200 6.92 -25.29 -14.23
CA THR A 200 7.52 -24.17 -13.46
C THR A 200 6.63 -22.92 -13.38
N ASN A 201 5.47 -22.90 -14.06
CA ASN A 201 4.57 -21.74 -14.11
C ASN A 201 3.65 -21.60 -12.88
N TYR A 202 3.55 -22.64 -12.03
CA TYR A 202 2.70 -22.64 -10.85
C TYR A 202 3.53 -22.38 -9.60
N GLN A 203 3.88 -21.10 -9.37
CA GLN A 203 4.74 -20.70 -8.24
C GLN A 203 3.99 -19.97 -7.11
N VAL A 204 2.67 -19.84 -7.23
CA VAL A 204 1.85 -19.13 -6.27
C VAL A 204 0.69 -19.99 -5.78
N LEU A 205 0.29 -19.80 -4.52
CA LEU A 205 -0.88 -20.42 -3.91
C LEU A 205 -1.91 -19.34 -3.61
N ALA A 206 -3.19 -19.69 -3.75
CA ALA A 206 -4.27 -18.79 -3.39
C ALA A 206 -4.31 -18.60 -1.87
N CYS A 207 -4.25 -17.34 -1.43
CA CYS A 207 -4.42 -16.95 -0.04
C CYS A 207 -5.78 -16.31 0.17
N LEU A 208 -6.64 -16.96 0.94
CA LEU A 208 -8.00 -16.51 1.20
C LEU A 208 -8.09 -15.19 1.97
N LEU A 209 -7.12 -14.93 2.83
CA LEU A 209 -7.11 -13.73 3.66
C LEU A 209 -6.79 -12.49 2.85
N THR A 210 -5.87 -12.61 1.88
CA THR A 210 -5.38 -11.48 1.09
C THR A 210 -6.06 -11.36 -0.27
N GLY A 211 -6.79 -12.38 -0.71
CA GLY A 211 -7.44 -12.42 -2.02
C GLY A 211 -6.47 -12.64 -3.20
N ILE A 212 -5.24 -13.11 -2.91
CA ILE A 212 -4.19 -13.41 -3.89
C ILE A 212 -4.05 -14.93 -3.99
#